data_043398d543afdda2eb503a1d9674f65a
#
_entry.id   043398d543afdda2eb503a1d9674f65a
#
_cell.length_a   1.000
_cell.length_b   1.000
_cell.length_c   1.000
_cell.angle_alpha   90.00
_cell.angle_beta   90.00
_cell.angle_gamma   90.00
#
_symmetry.space_group_name_H-M   'P 1'
#
loop_
_entity.id
_entity.type
_entity.pdbx_description
1 polymer ?
#
loop_
_entity_poly.entity_id
_entity_poly.type
_entity_poly.pdbx_seq_one_letter_code
_entity_poly.pdbx_strand_id
1 'polypeptide(L)'
;PESDSELEEQAGKDGIQPVQMQALENDQMTVKKVYLGMVLLYENKKETIPLIQTTAGLEYMISTKIKSLIEIDKKTVGLMNLDTESELKTDNLRAQLNQHYNFRTIDPSANIPESIDVLLVSATKDTVDTTTVSNLRSFLNAGKKVFIAQSGVNADIKTQQAGPLSSNIFELLNEFSLNLQK
;
A
#
# COMPACT_ATOMS: atom_id res chain seq x y z
N PRO A 1 -5.15 20.61 -36.62
CA PRO A 1 -6.28 20.88 -35.78
C PRO A 1 -5.83 21.93 -34.78
N GLU A 2 -6.54 23.05 -34.74
CA GLU A 2 -6.33 24.10 -33.79
C GLU A 2 -6.51 23.51 -32.40
N SER A 3 -5.64 23.87 -31.47
CA SER A 3 -5.78 23.44 -30.07
C SER A 3 -7.09 24.01 -29.55
N ASP A 4 -7.99 23.13 -29.17
CA ASP A 4 -9.24 23.52 -28.53
C ASP A 4 -8.89 23.93 -27.09
N SER A 5 -8.80 25.23 -26.86
CA SER A 5 -8.39 25.80 -25.59
C SER A 5 -9.31 25.37 -24.44
N GLU A 6 -10.58 25.10 -24.73
CA GLU A 6 -11.55 24.61 -23.74
C GLU A 6 -11.22 23.17 -23.31
N LEU A 7 -10.84 22.30 -24.26
CA LEU A 7 -10.44 20.93 -23.95
C LEU A 7 -9.12 20.88 -23.19
N GLU A 8 -8.17 21.77 -23.51
CA GLU A 8 -6.91 21.88 -22.76
C GLU A 8 -7.14 22.32 -21.32
N GLU A 9 -8.00 23.34 -21.12
CA GLU A 9 -8.37 23.82 -19.80
C GLU A 9 -9.10 22.72 -19.00
N GLN A 10 -10.02 22.02 -19.63
CA GLN A 10 -10.74 20.89 -19.01
C GLN A 10 -9.76 19.76 -18.62
N ALA A 11 -8.85 19.37 -19.50
CA ALA A 11 -7.82 18.39 -19.23
C ALA A 11 -6.97 18.78 -18.00
N GLY A 12 -6.60 20.06 -17.91
CA GLY A 12 -5.87 20.59 -16.76
C GLY A 12 -6.68 20.52 -15.46
N LYS A 13 -7.97 20.91 -15.48
CA LYS A 13 -8.89 20.81 -14.32
C LYS A 13 -9.11 19.36 -13.90
N ASP A 14 -9.05 18.44 -14.83
CA ASP A 14 -9.19 17.00 -14.60
C ASP A 14 -7.89 16.33 -14.17
N GLY A 15 -6.78 17.07 -14.15
CA GLY A 15 -5.47 16.57 -13.71
C GLY A 15 -4.74 15.74 -14.77
N ILE A 16 -5.13 15.85 -16.06
CA ILE A 16 -4.44 15.20 -17.16
C ILE A 16 -3.23 16.07 -17.53
N GLN A 17 -2.05 15.44 -17.56
CA GLN A 17 -0.81 16.15 -17.85
C GLN A 17 -0.50 16.14 -19.36
N PRO A 18 -0.09 17.29 -19.94
CA PRO A 18 0.37 17.34 -21.31
C PRO A 18 1.74 16.68 -21.44
N VAL A 19 1.95 15.98 -22.56
CA VAL A 19 3.25 15.47 -22.96
C VAL A 19 3.64 16.03 -24.32
N GLN A 20 4.93 16.22 -24.53
CA GLN A 20 5.46 16.64 -25.81
C GLN A 20 5.80 15.41 -26.64
N MET A 21 5.23 15.32 -27.83
CA MET A 21 5.53 14.27 -28.81
C MET A 21 6.14 14.88 -30.05
N GLN A 22 7.19 14.26 -30.54
CA GLN A 22 7.78 14.60 -31.82
C GLN A 22 7.00 13.89 -32.94
N ALA A 23 6.48 14.62 -33.88
CA ALA A 23 5.81 14.11 -35.07
C ALA A 23 6.56 14.54 -36.33
N LEU A 24 6.72 13.62 -37.28
CA LEU A 24 7.26 13.92 -38.58
C LEU A 24 6.09 14.29 -39.51
N GLU A 25 5.98 15.55 -39.89
CA GLU A 25 4.98 16.02 -40.84
C GLU A 25 5.66 16.72 -42.02
N ASN A 26 5.37 16.28 -43.23
CA ASN A 26 5.94 16.86 -44.49
C ASN A 26 7.47 16.98 -44.43
N ASP A 27 8.16 15.92 -43.98
CA ASP A 27 9.62 15.86 -43.80
C ASP A 27 10.21 16.89 -42.82
N GLN A 28 9.36 17.47 -41.96
CA GLN A 28 9.79 18.36 -40.87
C GLN A 28 9.44 17.75 -39.50
N MET A 29 10.40 17.81 -38.58
CA MET A 29 10.15 17.43 -37.20
C MET A 29 9.40 18.55 -36.49
N THR A 30 8.18 18.27 -36.06
CA THR A 30 7.36 19.18 -35.25
C THR A 30 7.17 18.60 -33.85
N VAL A 31 7.19 19.47 -32.86
CA VAL A 31 6.88 19.09 -31.49
C VAL A 31 5.42 19.46 -31.22
N LYS A 32 4.60 18.44 -30.92
CA LYS A 32 3.19 18.65 -30.58
C LYS A 32 2.94 18.35 -29.11
N LYS A 33 2.12 19.19 -28.47
CA LYS A 33 1.59 18.96 -27.13
C LYS A 33 0.35 18.06 -27.26
N VAL A 34 0.38 16.92 -26.60
CA VAL A 34 -0.72 15.94 -26.61
C VAL A 34 -1.14 15.58 -25.18
N TYR A 35 -2.41 15.21 -25.00
CA TYR A 35 -2.98 14.78 -23.75
C TYR A 35 -3.37 13.30 -23.87
N LEU A 36 -2.75 12.46 -23.06
CA LEU A 36 -2.94 11.00 -23.07
C LEU A 36 -3.34 10.55 -21.67
N GLY A 37 -4.53 10.91 -21.26
CA GLY A 37 -5.06 10.55 -19.96
C GLY A 37 -6.52 10.08 -20.05
N MET A 38 -7.07 9.66 -18.92
CA MET A 38 -8.45 9.21 -18.81
C MET A 38 -9.07 9.72 -17.52
N VAL A 39 -10.32 10.14 -17.59
CA VAL A 39 -11.14 10.51 -16.43
C VAL A 39 -12.30 9.54 -16.33
N LEU A 40 -12.48 8.98 -15.15
CA LEU A 40 -13.59 8.10 -14.80
C LEU A 40 -14.51 8.86 -13.86
N LEU A 41 -15.79 8.92 -14.19
CA LEU A 41 -16.81 9.61 -13.41
C LEU A 41 -17.87 8.61 -12.96
N TYR A 42 -18.24 8.68 -11.71
CA TYR A 42 -19.35 7.92 -11.16
C TYR A 42 -20.07 8.73 -10.08
N GLU A 43 -21.32 9.03 -10.28
CA GLU A 43 -22.10 9.96 -9.44
C GLU A 43 -21.33 11.30 -9.24
N ASN A 44 -21.01 11.64 -8.00
CA ASN A 44 -20.26 12.85 -7.66
C ASN A 44 -18.75 12.61 -7.40
N LYS A 45 -18.26 11.40 -7.74
CA LYS A 45 -16.86 11.02 -7.58
C LYS A 45 -16.13 11.04 -8.91
N LYS A 46 -14.85 11.39 -8.86
CA LYS A 46 -13.97 11.44 -10.02
C LYS A 46 -12.63 10.77 -9.69
N GLU A 47 -12.17 9.93 -10.60
CA GLU A 47 -10.83 9.36 -10.59
C GLU A 47 -10.12 9.66 -11.90
N THR A 48 -8.85 10.02 -11.84
CA THR A 48 -8.07 10.40 -13.02
C THR A 48 -6.87 9.47 -13.19
N ILE A 49 -6.61 9.08 -14.43
CA ILE A 49 -5.34 8.51 -14.90
C ILE A 49 -4.65 9.64 -15.67
N PRO A 50 -3.68 10.33 -15.05
CA PRO A 50 -3.14 11.59 -15.60
C PRO A 50 -2.34 11.40 -16.88
N LEU A 51 -1.76 10.20 -17.07
CA LEU A 51 -0.95 9.88 -18.23
C LEU A 51 -0.98 8.38 -18.53
N ILE A 52 -1.30 8.02 -19.77
CA ILE A 52 -1.25 6.64 -20.27
C ILE A 52 -0.07 6.55 -21.25
N GLN A 53 1.06 6.02 -20.79
CA GLN A 53 2.25 5.85 -21.64
C GLN A 53 2.28 4.50 -22.36
N THR A 54 1.61 3.51 -21.81
CA THR A 54 1.55 2.15 -22.33
C THR A 54 0.21 1.52 -22.02
N THR A 55 -0.20 0.57 -22.85
CA THR A 55 -1.40 -0.24 -22.60
C THR A 55 -1.13 -1.38 -21.61
N ALA A 56 0.14 -1.70 -21.32
CA ALA A 56 0.49 -2.70 -20.34
C ALA A 56 -0.02 -2.28 -18.94
N GLY A 57 -0.86 -3.12 -18.33
CA GLY A 57 -1.46 -2.84 -17.03
C GLY A 57 -2.60 -1.82 -17.03
N LEU A 58 -3.00 -1.27 -18.17
CA LEU A 58 -4.07 -0.27 -18.25
C LEU A 58 -5.40 -0.82 -17.75
N GLU A 59 -5.73 -2.07 -18.07
CA GLU A 59 -6.93 -2.75 -17.58
C GLU A 59 -6.96 -2.81 -16.04
N TYR A 60 -5.83 -3.18 -15.44
CA TYR A 60 -5.70 -3.20 -13.99
C TYR A 60 -5.88 -1.80 -13.38
N MET A 61 -5.27 -0.77 -13.97
CA MET A 61 -5.42 0.62 -13.50
C MET A 61 -6.88 1.07 -13.59
N ILE A 62 -7.55 0.83 -14.71
CA ILE A 62 -8.97 1.18 -14.89
C ILE A 62 -9.84 0.45 -13.87
N SER A 63 -9.68 -0.86 -13.73
CA SER A 63 -10.44 -1.68 -12.79
C SER A 63 -10.26 -1.21 -11.34
N THR A 64 -9.04 -0.85 -10.97
CA THR A 64 -8.72 -0.33 -9.65
C THR A 64 -9.37 1.04 -9.40
N LYS A 65 -9.37 1.92 -10.41
CA LYS A 65 -10.02 3.23 -10.34
C LYS A 65 -11.55 3.10 -10.27
N ILE A 66 -12.13 2.19 -11.05
CA ILE A 66 -13.57 1.90 -10.97
C ILE A 66 -13.92 1.39 -9.57
N LYS A 67 -13.14 0.45 -9.02
CA LYS A 67 -13.34 -0.04 -7.67
C LYS A 67 -13.30 1.09 -6.64
N SER A 68 -12.34 2.00 -6.74
CA SER A 68 -12.25 3.18 -5.86
C SER A 68 -13.49 4.08 -5.94
N LEU A 69 -14.08 4.25 -7.13
CA LEU A 69 -15.28 5.07 -7.32
C LEU A 69 -16.53 4.46 -6.66
N ILE A 70 -16.70 3.14 -6.73
CA ILE A 70 -17.89 2.45 -6.21
C ILE A 70 -17.76 2.03 -4.75
N GLU A 71 -16.54 1.97 -4.21
CA GLU A 71 -16.31 1.53 -2.83
C GLU A 71 -16.77 2.62 -1.85
N ILE A 72 -17.75 2.28 -1.02
CA ILE A 72 -18.36 3.21 -0.05
C ILE A 72 -17.52 3.21 1.23
N ASP A 73 -17.06 2.02 1.67
CA ASP A 73 -16.30 1.83 2.89
C ASP A 73 -14.93 1.22 2.60
N LYS A 74 -13.89 2.05 2.67
CA LYS A 74 -12.52 1.55 2.58
C LYS A 74 -12.18 0.70 3.79
N LYS A 75 -11.64 -0.49 3.55
CA LYS A 75 -11.07 -1.33 4.61
C LYS A 75 -9.96 -0.60 5.35
N THR A 76 -9.87 -0.82 6.65
CA THR A 76 -8.85 -0.20 7.49
C THR A 76 -7.71 -1.19 7.73
N VAL A 77 -6.51 -0.77 7.34
CA VAL A 77 -5.26 -1.52 7.55
C VAL A 77 -4.49 -0.88 8.70
N GLY A 78 -4.22 -1.67 9.74
CA GLY A 78 -3.36 -1.28 10.85
C GLY A 78 -1.92 -1.72 10.61
N LEU A 79 -0.94 -0.90 10.97
CA LEU A 79 0.47 -1.28 11.05
C LEU A 79 0.91 -1.25 12.51
N MET A 80 1.40 -2.37 13.00
CA MET A 80 1.99 -2.53 14.32
C MET A 80 3.48 -2.87 14.17
N ASN A 81 4.34 -2.01 14.69
CA ASN A 81 5.77 -2.29 14.78
C ASN A 81 6.10 -2.82 16.18
N LEU A 82 6.54 -4.07 16.28
CA LEU A 82 6.94 -4.67 17.56
C LEU A 82 8.37 -4.33 17.95
N ASP A 83 9.18 -3.86 16.99
CA ASP A 83 10.52 -3.33 17.26
C ASP A 83 10.44 -1.81 17.42
N THR A 84 10.28 -1.37 18.66
CA THR A 84 10.19 0.06 18.99
C THR A 84 11.55 0.78 18.97
N GLU A 85 12.66 0.06 18.88
CA GLU A 85 14.00 0.63 18.83
C GLU A 85 14.43 0.98 17.40
N SER A 86 13.80 0.37 16.39
CA SER A 86 14.05 0.68 14.99
C SER A 86 12.85 1.39 14.36
N GLU A 87 13.13 2.51 13.70
CA GLU A 87 12.13 3.25 12.95
C GLU A 87 11.86 2.54 11.62
N LEU A 88 10.64 2.06 11.45
CA LEU A 88 10.18 1.48 10.20
C LEU A 88 9.92 2.60 9.18
N LYS A 89 10.70 2.61 8.11
CA LYS A 89 10.46 3.51 6.97
C LYS A 89 9.24 3.01 6.18
N THR A 90 8.08 3.53 6.50
CA THR A 90 6.79 3.07 5.93
C THR A 90 6.14 4.07 4.98
N ASP A 91 6.82 5.17 4.64
CA ASP A 91 6.23 6.26 3.85
C ASP A 91 5.72 5.77 2.49
N ASN A 92 6.50 4.98 1.77
CA ASN A 92 6.09 4.42 0.49
C ASN A 92 4.92 3.42 0.63
N LEU A 93 4.97 2.55 1.66
CA LEU A 93 3.89 1.62 1.94
C LEU A 93 2.61 2.37 2.28
N ARG A 94 2.70 3.39 3.14
CA ARG A 94 1.59 4.25 3.52
C ARG A 94 1.00 4.98 2.32
N ALA A 95 1.86 5.57 1.47
CA ALA A 95 1.42 6.29 0.28
C ALA A 95 0.65 5.38 -0.69
N GLN A 96 1.09 4.15 -0.88
CA GLN A 96 0.42 3.18 -1.74
C GLN A 96 -0.88 2.66 -1.11
N LEU A 97 -0.85 2.29 0.16
CA LEU A 97 -2.04 1.75 0.84
C LEU A 97 -3.15 2.79 0.99
N ASN A 98 -2.81 4.05 1.27
CA ASN A 98 -3.78 5.14 1.43
C ASN A 98 -4.59 5.43 0.15
N GLN A 99 -4.13 4.98 -1.02
CA GLN A 99 -4.92 5.10 -2.25
C GLN A 99 -6.21 4.27 -2.19
N HIS A 100 -6.16 3.10 -1.54
CA HIS A 100 -7.24 2.11 -1.56
C HIS A 100 -7.81 1.76 -0.19
N TYR A 101 -7.07 2.03 0.89
CA TYR A 101 -7.39 1.63 2.26
C TYR A 101 -7.25 2.82 3.22
N ASN A 102 -7.92 2.75 4.35
CA ASN A 102 -7.63 3.61 5.49
C ASN A 102 -6.42 3.02 6.23
N PHE A 103 -5.33 3.77 6.36
CA PHE A 103 -4.11 3.28 6.99
C PHE A 103 -3.92 3.92 8.37
N ARG A 104 -3.65 3.09 9.39
CA ARG A 104 -3.41 3.54 10.76
C ARG A 104 -2.20 2.84 11.37
N THR A 105 -1.41 3.57 12.13
CA THR A 105 -0.37 2.98 13.00
C THR A 105 -1.02 2.57 14.32
N ILE A 106 -0.71 1.37 14.80
CA ILE A 106 -1.24 0.77 16.03
C ILE A 106 -0.10 0.65 17.03
N ASP A 107 -0.31 1.18 18.24
CA ASP A 107 0.60 1.00 19.36
C ASP A 107 0.54 -0.47 19.84
N PRO A 108 1.68 -1.19 19.93
CA PRO A 108 1.72 -2.57 20.38
C PRO A 108 1.17 -2.77 21.79
N SER A 109 1.32 -1.77 22.67
CA SER A 109 0.86 -1.84 24.06
C SER A 109 -0.64 -1.58 24.23
N ALA A 110 -1.28 -1.01 23.19
CA ALA A 110 -2.71 -0.68 23.24
C ALA A 110 -3.58 -1.82 22.68
N ASN A 111 -4.86 -1.81 23.07
CA ASN A 111 -5.83 -2.70 22.44
C ASN A 111 -5.98 -2.38 20.95
N ILE A 112 -6.06 -3.42 20.12
CA ILE A 112 -6.28 -3.27 18.68
C ILE A 112 -7.74 -2.88 18.45
N PRO A 113 -8.01 -1.72 17.82
CA PRO A 113 -9.38 -1.27 17.59
C PRO A 113 -10.16 -2.24 16.68
N GLU A 114 -11.44 -2.47 16.99
CA GLU A 114 -12.32 -3.32 16.19
C GLU A 114 -12.49 -2.83 14.74
N SER A 115 -12.28 -1.53 14.50
CA SER A 115 -12.32 -0.93 13.17
C SER A 115 -11.19 -1.37 12.25
N ILE A 116 -10.18 -2.08 12.76
CA ILE A 116 -9.09 -2.64 11.94
C ILE A 116 -9.60 -3.92 11.28
N ASP A 117 -9.54 -3.97 9.95
CA ASP A 117 -9.90 -5.16 9.16
C ASP A 117 -8.72 -6.10 8.96
N VAL A 118 -7.53 -5.52 8.72
CA VAL A 118 -6.28 -6.24 8.49
C VAL A 118 -5.18 -5.59 9.31
N LEU A 119 -4.38 -6.39 10.00
CA LEU A 119 -3.22 -5.94 10.76
C LEU A 119 -1.92 -6.40 10.08
N LEU A 120 -1.04 -5.47 9.79
CA LEU A 120 0.34 -5.74 9.38
C LEU A 120 1.21 -5.64 10.63
N VAL A 121 1.93 -6.71 10.95
CA VAL A 121 2.82 -6.78 12.11
C VAL A 121 4.25 -6.92 11.60
N SER A 122 5.12 -6.01 12.00
CA SER A 122 6.56 -6.12 11.81
C SER A 122 7.21 -6.53 13.12
N ALA A 123 7.90 -7.67 13.12
CA ALA A 123 8.48 -8.26 14.32
C ALA A 123 9.90 -8.75 14.02
N THR A 124 10.87 -8.23 14.80
CA THR A 124 12.28 -8.63 14.71
C THR A 124 12.87 -8.98 16.09
N LYS A 125 12.05 -8.90 17.15
CA LYS A 125 12.49 -9.14 18.53
C LYS A 125 12.29 -10.58 18.98
N ASP A 126 13.21 -11.06 19.81
CA ASP A 126 13.13 -12.35 20.46
C ASP A 126 11.91 -12.43 21.40
N THR A 127 11.65 -11.36 22.14
CA THR A 127 10.57 -11.34 23.13
C THR A 127 9.66 -10.14 22.89
N VAL A 128 8.39 -10.43 22.69
CA VAL A 128 7.30 -9.45 22.58
C VAL A 128 6.53 -9.46 23.92
N ASP A 129 6.08 -8.29 24.34
CA ASP A 129 5.31 -8.16 25.57
C ASP A 129 4.07 -9.08 25.56
N THR A 130 3.79 -9.69 26.70
CA THR A 130 2.69 -10.65 26.86
C THR A 130 1.32 -10.03 26.58
N THR A 131 1.14 -8.75 26.89
CA THR A 131 -0.08 -7.99 26.58
C THR A 131 -0.27 -7.87 25.08
N THR A 132 0.79 -7.55 24.35
CA THR A 132 0.78 -7.48 22.89
C THR A 132 0.43 -8.84 22.27
N VAL A 133 1.05 -9.93 22.74
CA VAL A 133 0.75 -11.29 22.27
C VAL A 133 -0.71 -11.65 22.56
N SER A 134 -1.23 -11.29 23.73
CA SER A 134 -2.64 -11.51 24.10
C SER A 134 -3.60 -10.72 23.21
N ASN A 135 -3.28 -9.46 22.87
CA ASN A 135 -4.06 -8.62 21.98
C ASN A 135 -4.08 -9.20 20.56
N LEU A 136 -2.94 -9.66 20.05
CA LEU A 136 -2.84 -10.33 18.75
C LEU A 136 -3.66 -11.62 18.71
N ARG A 137 -3.57 -12.44 19.78
CA ARG A 137 -4.37 -13.66 19.92
C ARG A 137 -5.87 -13.35 19.89
N SER A 138 -6.31 -12.34 20.64
CA SER A 138 -7.71 -11.92 20.68
C SER A 138 -8.18 -11.43 19.30
N PHE A 139 -7.35 -10.67 18.59
CA PHE A 139 -7.65 -10.18 17.25
C PHE A 139 -7.78 -11.31 16.23
N LEU A 140 -6.90 -12.31 16.29
CA LEU A 140 -6.95 -13.51 15.44
C LEU A 140 -8.20 -14.36 15.77
N ASN A 141 -8.50 -14.58 17.05
CA ASN A 141 -9.69 -15.33 17.49
C ASN A 141 -11.00 -14.65 17.09
N ALA A 142 -11.00 -13.33 16.93
CA ALA A 142 -12.13 -12.57 16.37
C ALA A 142 -12.31 -12.77 14.85
N GLY A 143 -11.50 -13.63 14.21
CA GLY A 143 -11.56 -13.91 12.77
C GLY A 143 -10.96 -12.79 11.89
N LYS A 144 -10.23 -11.87 12.49
CA LYS A 144 -9.55 -10.78 11.77
C LYS A 144 -8.28 -11.29 11.09
N LYS A 145 -7.83 -10.56 10.08
CA LYS A 145 -6.70 -10.96 9.23
C LYS A 145 -5.41 -10.31 9.71
N VAL A 146 -4.36 -11.11 9.84
CA VAL A 146 -3.03 -10.63 10.25
C VAL A 146 -2.00 -11.06 9.22
N PHE A 147 -1.13 -10.15 8.81
CA PHE A 147 0.10 -10.43 8.08
C PHE A 147 1.27 -10.15 9.02
N ILE A 148 2.10 -11.15 9.30
CA ILE A 148 3.25 -11.04 10.18
C ILE A 148 4.54 -11.12 9.35
N ALA A 149 5.31 -10.04 9.35
CA ALA A 149 6.66 -10.01 8.83
C ALA A 149 7.64 -10.24 9.98
N GLN A 150 8.05 -11.51 10.17
CA GLN A 150 8.95 -11.93 11.23
C GLN A 150 10.22 -12.52 10.62
N SER A 151 11.40 -12.06 11.07
CA SER A 151 12.65 -12.72 10.74
C SER A 151 12.78 -14.03 11.53
N GLY A 152 13.33 -15.07 10.91
CA GLY A 152 13.76 -16.30 11.58
C GLY A 152 15.22 -16.27 12.04
N VAL A 153 15.94 -15.18 11.72
CA VAL A 153 17.37 -15.03 11.97
C VAL A 153 17.65 -13.66 12.58
N ASN A 154 18.44 -13.64 13.63
CA ASN A 154 19.05 -12.44 14.15
C ASN A 154 20.45 -12.28 13.56
N ALA A 155 20.69 -11.20 12.82
CA ALA A 155 21.98 -10.92 12.20
C ALA A 155 22.59 -9.64 12.82
N ASP A 156 23.76 -9.80 13.42
CA ASP A 156 24.58 -8.67 13.87
C ASP A 156 25.61 -8.32 12.80
N ILE A 157 25.38 -7.21 12.12
CA ILE A 157 26.25 -6.73 11.03
C ILE A 157 27.63 -6.32 11.58
N LYS A 158 27.73 -5.87 12.84
CA LYS A 158 28.99 -5.40 13.42
C LYS A 158 29.93 -6.57 13.72
N THR A 159 29.39 -7.67 14.24
CA THR A 159 30.15 -8.88 14.56
C THR A 159 30.19 -9.86 13.42
N GLN A 160 29.42 -9.62 12.34
CA GLN A 160 29.25 -10.55 11.20
C GLN A 160 28.76 -11.93 11.62
N GLN A 161 27.98 -11.99 12.68
CA GLN A 161 27.39 -13.21 13.20
C GLN A 161 25.88 -13.24 12.93
N ALA A 162 25.39 -14.43 12.61
CA ALA A 162 23.96 -14.69 12.48
C ALA A 162 23.58 -15.92 13.29
N GLY A 163 22.46 -15.86 13.98
CA GLY A 163 21.93 -16.95 14.79
C GLY A 163 20.40 -17.07 14.61
N PRO A 164 19.82 -18.21 14.99
CA PRO A 164 18.38 -18.36 14.96
C PRO A 164 17.73 -17.39 15.94
N LEU A 165 16.66 -16.73 15.48
CA LEU A 165 15.80 -15.91 16.31
C LEU A 165 14.79 -16.83 17.03
N SER A 166 14.69 -16.71 18.35
CA SER A 166 13.66 -17.38 19.14
C SER A 166 12.67 -16.33 19.62
N SER A 167 11.45 -16.36 19.12
CA SER A 167 10.43 -15.35 19.47
C SER A 167 9.16 -16.03 19.97
N ASN A 168 8.53 -15.46 21.00
CA ASN A 168 7.22 -15.89 21.50
C ASN A 168 6.07 -15.68 20.47
N ILE A 169 6.32 -14.93 19.40
CA ILE A 169 5.43 -14.88 18.25
C ILE A 169 5.33 -16.23 17.56
N PHE A 170 6.39 -17.04 17.54
CA PHE A 170 6.34 -18.39 16.98
C PHE A 170 5.45 -19.32 17.79
N GLU A 171 5.41 -19.14 19.11
CA GLU A 171 4.47 -19.88 19.97
C GLU A 171 3.02 -19.52 19.63
N LEU A 172 2.74 -18.21 19.46
CA LEU A 172 1.42 -17.75 19.00
C LEU A 172 1.06 -18.37 17.65
N LEU A 173 1.99 -18.39 16.67
CA LEU A 173 1.73 -18.98 15.36
C LEU A 173 1.45 -20.47 15.44
N ASN A 174 2.15 -21.19 16.33
CA ASN A 174 1.93 -22.64 16.56
C ASN A 174 0.50 -22.94 17.05
N GLU A 175 -0.11 -22.06 17.83
CA GLU A 175 -1.52 -22.19 18.26
C GLU A 175 -2.49 -22.22 17.05
N PHE A 176 -2.10 -21.59 15.94
CA PHE A 176 -2.85 -21.57 14.68
C PHE A 176 -2.31 -22.58 13.65
N SER A 177 -1.55 -23.59 14.10
CA SER A 177 -0.96 -24.66 13.26
C SER A 177 0.04 -24.14 12.20
N LEU A 178 0.65 -22.99 12.44
CA LEU A 178 1.69 -22.42 11.58
C LEU A 178 3.06 -22.66 12.21
N ASN A 179 3.87 -23.47 11.58
CA ASN A 179 5.21 -23.79 12.07
C ASN A 179 6.28 -23.18 11.15
N LEU A 180 7.33 -22.62 11.75
CA LEU A 180 8.50 -22.19 11.00
C LEU A 180 9.20 -23.43 10.44
N GLN A 181 9.35 -23.49 9.12
CA GLN A 181 10.21 -24.51 8.50
C GLN A 181 11.67 -24.14 8.75
N LYS A 182 12.42 -25.08 9.34
CA LYS A 182 13.86 -24.95 9.56
C LYS A 182 14.63 -25.27 8.29
#